data_26536d61a7d994a052147bd8477d182e
#
_entry.id   26536d61a7d994a052147bd8477d182e
#
_cell.length_a   1.000
_cell.length_b   1.000
_cell.length_c   1.000
_cell.angle_alpha   90.00
_cell.angle_beta   90.00
_cell.angle_gamma   90.00
#
_symmetry.space_group_name_H-M   'P 1'
#
loop_
_entity.id
_entity.type
_entity.pdbx_description
1 polymer ?
#
loop_
_entity_poly.entity_id
_entity_poly.type
_entity_poly.pdbx_seq_one_letter_code
_entity_poly.pdbx_strand_id
1 'polypeptide(L)'
;IGKVHEAIKGNSFDTVTFVWMQGESDGGRGLGSVYEESFLRLLRRIKEDLERKDVGFVIGRINNSRMSDPNWKYVREVQVKLAEDAEHGAWIDTDDLSASEHGVHFPKENYSKLGQRFAKKAIDLIGKRN
;
A
#
# COMPACT_ATOMS: atom_id res chain seq x y z
N ILE A 1 10.59 -0.25 -12.58
CA ILE A 1 11.31 -1.51 -12.29
C ILE A 1 12.79 -1.41 -12.72
N GLY A 2 13.16 -0.96 -13.94
CA GLY A 2 14.56 -0.90 -14.39
C GLY A 2 15.55 -0.30 -13.37
N LYS A 3 15.19 0.82 -12.74
CA LYS A 3 16.00 1.44 -11.67
C LYS A 3 16.12 0.57 -10.40
N VAL A 4 15.08 -0.23 -10.10
CA VAL A 4 15.13 -1.17 -8.96
C VAL A 4 16.12 -2.28 -9.26
N HIS A 5 16.07 -2.89 -10.46
CA HIS A 5 17.02 -3.92 -10.89
C HIS A 5 18.46 -3.41 -10.85
N GLU A 6 18.70 -2.18 -11.29
CA GLU A 6 20.01 -1.55 -11.24
C GLU A 6 20.50 -1.38 -9.78
N ALA A 7 19.62 -0.90 -8.89
CA ALA A 7 19.95 -0.65 -7.48
C ALA A 7 20.22 -1.93 -6.68
N ILE A 8 19.59 -3.05 -7.04
CA ILE A 8 19.76 -4.34 -6.33
C ILE A 8 20.77 -5.27 -7.00
N LYS A 9 21.34 -4.88 -8.15
CA LYS A 9 22.27 -5.69 -8.93
C LYS A 9 23.46 -6.18 -8.09
N GLY A 10 23.68 -7.49 -8.11
CA GLY A 10 24.77 -8.12 -7.36
C GLY A 10 24.50 -8.36 -5.87
N ASN A 11 23.29 -8.02 -5.38
CA ASN A 11 22.85 -8.34 -4.03
C ASN A 11 21.80 -9.46 -4.06
N SER A 12 21.79 -10.28 -3.01
CA SER A 12 20.74 -11.26 -2.73
C SER A 12 19.84 -10.74 -1.61
N PHE A 13 18.57 -11.05 -1.68
CA PHE A 13 17.56 -10.65 -0.69
C PHE A 13 16.70 -11.85 -0.34
N ASP A 14 16.52 -12.10 0.95
CA ASP A 14 15.66 -13.17 1.44
C ASP A 14 14.20 -12.83 1.25
N THR A 15 13.82 -11.57 1.42
CA THR A 15 12.45 -11.09 1.33
C THR A 15 12.33 -9.80 0.54
N VAL A 16 11.16 -9.60 -0.09
CA VAL A 16 10.77 -8.34 -0.72
C VAL A 16 9.39 -7.96 -0.23
N THR A 17 9.24 -6.71 0.21
CA THR A 17 7.95 -6.13 0.58
C THR A 17 7.70 -4.84 -0.20
N PHE A 18 6.59 -4.81 -0.93
CA PHE A 18 6.13 -3.64 -1.67
C PHE A 18 5.28 -2.74 -0.78
N VAL A 19 5.70 -1.50 -0.60
CA VAL A 19 4.94 -0.50 0.16
C VAL A 19 4.13 0.36 -0.80
N TRP A 20 2.81 0.47 -0.54
CA TRP A 20 1.88 1.18 -1.41
C TRP A 20 1.07 2.21 -0.64
N MET A 21 1.16 3.47 -1.06
CA MET A 21 0.37 4.59 -0.54
C MET A 21 -0.18 5.38 -1.71
N GLN A 22 -1.38 5.03 -2.16
CA GLN A 22 -2.08 5.66 -3.29
C GLN A 22 -3.53 5.17 -3.30
N GLY A 23 -4.45 5.90 -3.93
CA GLY A 23 -5.86 5.56 -4.08
C GLY A 23 -6.74 6.82 -4.09
N GLU A 24 -6.16 7.98 -3.77
CA GLU A 24 -6.86 9.25 -3.65
C GLU A 24 -7.46 9.70 -4.99
N SER A 25 -6.73 9.50 -6.09
CA SER A 25 -7.24 9.79 -7.43
C SER A 25 -8.37 8.85 -7.83
N ASP A 26 -8.24 7.56 -7.51
CA ASP A 26 -9.25 6.56 -7.81
C ASP A 26 -10.52 6.82 -6.99
N GLY A 27 -10.37 7.09 -5.69
CA GLY A 27 -11.46 7.47 -4.80
C GLY A 27 -12.16 8.76 -5.23
N GLY A 28 -11.41 9.78 -5.64
CA GLY A 28 -11.97 11.08 -5.99
C GLY A 28 -12.54 11.20 -7.41
N ARG A 29 -12.24 10.24 -8.30
CA ARG A 29 -12.66 10.26 -9.72
C ARG A 29 -13.66 9.17 -10.10
N GLY A 30 -14.20 8.43 -9.15
CA GLY A 30 -15.16 7.37 -9.43
C GLY A 30 -14.54 6.09 -10.01
N LEU A 31 -13.23 5.87 -9.82
CA LEU A 31 -12.49 4.73 -10.37
C LEU A 31 -12.35 3.56 -9.36
N GLY A 32 -13.07 3.60 -8.25
CA GLY A 32 -13.02 2.57 -7.22
C GLY A 32 -13.32 1.16 -7.74
N SER A 33 -14.27 1.04 -8.68
CA SER A 33 -14.66 -0.25 -9.25
C SER A 33 -13.54 -1.00 -9.99
N VAL A 34 -12.50 -0.29 -10.44
CA VAL A 34 -11.34 -0.89 -11.12
C VAL A 34 -10.07 -0.93 -10.26
N TYR A 35 -10.14 -0.39 -9.03
CA TYR A 35 -8.98 -0.25 -8.15
C TYR A 35 -8.39 -1.61 -7.75
N GLU A 36 -9.24 -2.56 -7.34
CA GLU A 36 -8.83 -3.91 -6.93
C GLU A 36 -8.07 -4.62 -8.05
N GLU A 37 -8.65 -4.69 -9.23
CA GLU A 37 -8.03 -5.33 -10.40
C GLU A 37 -6.72 -4.65 -10.79
N SER A 38 -6.69 -3.33 -10.77
CA SER A 38 -5.50 -2.54 -11.12
C SER A 38 -4.36 -2.79 -10.14
N PHE A 39 -4.63 -2.86 -8.84
CA PHE A 39 -3.64 -3.17 -7.82
C PHE A 39 -3.11 -4.61 -7.97
N LEU A 40 -3.99 -5.59 -8.14
CA LEU A 40 -3.60 -6.99 -8.34
C LEU A 40 -2.74 -7.17 -9.61
N ARG A 41 -3.08 -6.46 -10.69
CA ARG A 41 -2.28 -6.45 -11.92
C ARG A 41 -0.90 -5.83 -11.69
N LEU A 42 -0.82 -4.72 -10.95
CA LEU A 42 0.45 -4.10 -10.57
C LEU A 42 1.31 -5.06 -9.74
N LEU A 43 0.75 -5.68 -8.71
CA LEU A 43 1.46 -6.63 -7.85
C LEU A 43 1.97 -7.84 -8.64
N ARG A 44 1.15 -8.38 -9.54
CA ARG A 44 1.56 -9.46 -10.45
C ARG A 44 2.76 -9.04 -11.29
N ARG A 45 2.70 -7.85 -11.89
CA ARG A 45 3.80 -7.32 -12.70
C ARG A 45 5.08 -7.16 -11.89
N ILE A 46 4.99 -6.68 -10.65
CA ILE A 46 6.16 -6.58 -9.75
C ILE A 46 6.76 -7.97 -9.49
N LYS A 47 5.93 -8.98 -9.22
CA LYS A 47 6.37 -10.36 -9.02
C LYS A 47 7.08 -10.94 -10.24
N GLU A 48 6.51 -10.73 -11.42
CA GLU A 48 7.09 -11.13 -12.70
C GLU A 48 8.44 -10.45 -12.95
N ASP A 49 8.49 -9.13 -12.82
CA ASP A 49 9.68 -8.32 -13.07
C ASP A 49 10.82 -8.62 -12.08
N LEU A 50 10.52 -9.04 -10.86
CA LEU A 50 11.51 -9.44 -9.86
C LEU A 50 11.80 -10.96 -9.87
N GLU A 51 11.12 -11.71 -10.73
CA GLU A 51 11.18 -13.18 -10.79
C GLU A 51 10.92 -13.86 -9.43
N ARG A 52 9.98 -13.26 -8.63
CA ARG A 52 9.66 -13.71 -7.27
C ARG A 52 8.17 -13.90 -7.09
N LYS A 53 7.79 -15.02 -6.51
CA LYS A 53 6.38 -15.30 -6.14
C LYS A 53 6.02 -14.78 -4.75
N ASP A 54 6.98 -14.64 -3.87
CA ASP A 54 6.86 -14.34 -2.45
C ASP A 54 6.92 -12.84 -2.11
N VAL A 55 6.68 -11.95 -3.07
CA VAL A 55 6.62 -10.51 -2.79
C VAL A 55 5.41 -10.23 -1.90
N GLY A 56 5.67 -9.74 -0.68
CA GLY A 56 4.65 -9.23 0.22
C GLY A 56 4.32 -7.77 -0.08
N PHE A 57 3.24 -7.27 0.50
CA PHE A 57 2.91 -5.86 0.37
C PHE A 57 2.25 -5.27 1.63
N VAL A 58 2.44 -3.98 1.82
CA VAL A 58 1.76 -3.21 2.85
C VAL A 58 1.07 -2.02 2.19
N ILE A 59 -0.25 -1.94 2.34
CA ILE A 59 -1.07 -0.82 1.83
C ILE A 59 -1.30 0.19 2.96
N GLY A 60 -1.03 1.47 2.70
CA GLY A 60 -1.58 2.56 3.50
C GLY A 60 -3.01 2.83 3.04
N ARG A 61 -3.99 2.63 3.94
CA ARG A 61 -5.37 3.00 3.64
C ARG A 61 -5.45 4.51 3.45
N ILE A 62 -6.00 5.00 2.31
CA ILE A 62 -6.15 6.44 2.10
C ILE A 62 -6.92 7.08 3.25
N ASN A 63 -6.66 8.36 3.53
CA ASN A 63 -7.19 9.04 4.70
C ASN A 63 -8.73 9.15 4.70
N ASN A 64 -9.29 9.62 5.80
CA ASN A 64 -10.74 9.75 6.01
C ASN A 64 -11.32 11.11 5.60
N SER A 65 -10.59 11.95 4.84
CA SER A 65 -11.00 13.33 4.52
C SER A 65 -12.27 13.43 3.66
N ARG A 66 -12.62 12.38 2.91
CA ARG A 66 -13.77 12.37 1.99
C ARG A 66 -14.77 11.25 2.30
N MET A 67 -15.04 10.99 3.57
CA MET A 67 -15.94 9.91 3.98
C MET A 67 -17.42 10.13 3.60
N SER A 68 -17.82 11.29 3.11
CA SER A 68 -19.13 11.51 2.48
C SER A 68 -19.23 10.98 1.04
N ASP A 69 -18.10 10.73 0.38
CA ASP A 69 -18.04 10.17 -0.98
C ASP A 69 -18.09 8.63 -0.93
N PRO A 70 -19.13 7.99 -1.51
CA PRO A 70 -19.25 6.53 -1.51
C PRO A 70 -18.09 5.82 -2.21
N ASN A 71 -17.54 6.42 -3.28
CA ASN A 71 -16.43 5.85 -4.02
C ASN A 71 -15.12 5.91 -3.20
N TRP A 72 -14.91 6.99 -2.43
CA TRP A 72 -13.79 7.08 -1.50
C TRP A 72 -13.85 5.99 -0.41
N LYS A 73 -15.03 5.79 0.18
CA LYS A 73 -15.27 4.69 1.14
C LYS A 73 -14.96 3.34 0.51
N TYR A 74 -15.46 3.10 -0.69
CA TYR A 74 -15.25 1.84 -1.41
C TYR A 74 -13.75 1.55 -1.64
N VAL A 75 -12.96 2.54 -2.08
CA VAL A 75 -11.51 2.36 -2.24
C VAL A 75 -10.85 1.99 -0.91
N ARG A 76 -11.24 2.65 0.19
CA ARG A 76 -10.72 2.32 1.54
C ARG A 76 -11.03 0.88 1.95
N GLU A 77 -12.25 0.42 1.71
CA GLU A 77 -12.69 -0.96 1.99
C GLU A 77 -11.91 -1.98 1.15
N VAL A 78 -11.75 -1.70 -0.14
CA VAL A 78 -10.97 -2.54 -1.05
C VAL A 78 -9.49 -2.63 -0.63
N GLN A 79 -8.89 -1.53 -0.16
CA GLN A 79 -7.52 -1.54 0.34
C GLN A 79 -7.33 -2.47 1.53
N VAL A 80 -8.27 -2.46 2.47
CA VAL A 80 -8.26 -3.36 3.62
C VAL A 80 -8.46 -4.81 3.16
N LYS A 81 -9.50 -5.06 2.35
CA LYS A 81 -9.81 -6.38 1.81
C LYS A 81 -8.62 -7.02 1.08
N LEU A 82 -7.99 -6.29 0.16
CA LEU A 82 -6.81 -6.75 -0.57
C LEU A 82 -5.69 -7.24 0.36
N ALA A 83 -5.48 -6.52 1.46
CA ALA A 83 -4.43 -6.86 2.41
C ALA A 83 -4.81 -8.04 3.32
N GLU A 84 -6.07 -8.17 3.70
CA GLU A 84 -6.56 -9.24 4.58
C GLU A 84 -6.75 -10.56 3.84
N ASP A 85 -7.14 -10.52 2.56
CA ASP A 85 -7.31 -11.72 1.72
C ASP A 85 -5.97 -12.31 1.24
N ALA A 86 -4.88 -11.57 1.32
CA ALA A 86 -3.58 -12.01 0.82
C ALA A 86 -2.72 -12.64 1.92
N GLU A 87 -2.13 -13.80 1.62
CA GLU A 87 -1.21 -14.50 2.53
C GLU A 87 -0.04 -13.62 3.03
N HIS A 88 0.48 -12.76 2.14
CA HIS A 88 1.59 -11.85 2.42
C HIS A 88 1.18 -10.37 2.29
N GLY A 89 -0.06 -10.07 2.65
CA GLY A 89 -0.62 -8.73 2.68
C GLY A 89 -0.73 -8.15 4.09
N ALA A 90 -0.58 -6.85 4.20
CA ALA A 90 -0.92 -6.09 5.40
C ALA A 90 -1.38 -4.69 5.03
N TRP A 91 -2.06 -4.04 5.94
CA TRP A 91 -2.43 -2.63 5.79
C TRP A 91 -2.15 -1.83 7.06
N ILE A 92 -2.06 -0.52 6.92
CA ILE A 92 -1.94 0.40 8.03
C ILE A 92 -3.12 1.37 8.06
N ASP A 93 -3.60 1.66 9.25
CA ASP A 93 -4.56 2.73 9.51
C ASP A 93 -3.85 4.08 9.44
N THR A 94 -4.52 5.07 8.86
CA THR A 94 -4.00 6.44 8.69
C THR A 94 -4.96 7.51 9.20
N ASP A 95 -6.08 7.13 9.82
CA ASP A 95 -7.16 8.07 10.16
C ASP A 95 -6.73 9.12 11.19
N ASP A 96 -5.90 8.73 12.16
CA ASP A 96 -5.34 9.63 13.17
C ASP A 96 -4.15 10.48 12.66
N LEU A 97 -3.71 10.25 11.43
CA LEU A 97 -2.66 11.04 10.78
C LEU A 97 -3.19 12.14 9.87
N SER A 98 -4.50 12.16 9.63
CA SER A 98 -5.16 13.14 8.76
C SER A 98 -5.38 14.45 9.52
N ALA A 99 -5.34 15.56 8.78
CA ALA A 99 -5.80 16.85 9.27
C ALA A 99 -6.66 17.52 8.19
N SER A 100 -7.79 18.10 8.59
CA SER A 100 -8.80 18.63 7.65
C SER A 100 -8.26 19.71 6.72
N GLU A 101 -7.33 20.53 7.19
CA GLU A 101 -6.68 21.61 6.44
C GLU A 101 -5.72 21.11 5.34
N HIS A 102 -5.29 19.87 5.41
CA HIS A 102 -4.39 19.26 4.43
C HIS A 102 -5.11 18.42 3.36
N GLY A 103 -6.44 18.35 3.41
CA GLY A 103 -7.25 17.62 2.42
C GLY A 103 -6.87 16.14 2.34
N VAL A 104 -6.40 15.70 1.17
CA VAL A 104 -6.01 14.29 0.95
C VAL A 104 -4.57 13.97 1.37
N HIS A 105 -3.77 14.97 1.70
CA HIS A 105 -2.39 14.80 2.12
C HIS A 105 -2.26 14.77 3.64
N PHE A 106 -1.18 14.19 4.14
CA PHE A 106 -0.87 14.20 5.56
C PHE A 106 -0.02 15.43 5.92
N PRO A 107 -0.18 15.99 7.14
CA PRO A 107 0.75 16.96 7.69
C PRO A 107 2.18 16.42 7.67
N LYS A 108 3.16 17.32 7.44
CA LYS A 108 4.58 16.95 7.30
C LYS A 108 5.10 16.15 8.51
N GLU A 109 4.70 16.52 9.70
CA GLU A 109 5.07 15.88 10.96
C GLU A 109 4.57 14.44 11.09
N ASN A 110 3.51 14.08 10.37
CA ASN A 110 2.91 12.74 10.41
C ASN A 110 3.58 11.73 9.47
N TYR A 111 4.42 12.17 8.52
CA TYR A 111 5.13 11.24 7.61
C TYR A 111 6.09 10.30 8.35
N SER A 112 6.71 10.74 9.45
CA SER A 112 7.54 9.86 10.27
C SER A 112 6.73 8.73 10.90
N LYS A 113 5.55 9.03 11.45
CA LYS A 113 4.63 8.04 12.02
C LYS A 113 4.12 7.08 10.95
N LEU A 114 3.78 7.61 9.77
CA LEU A 114 3.36 6.81 8.61
C LEU A 114 4.45 5.81 8.23
N GLY A 115 5.70 6.26 8.10
CA GLY A 115 6.85 5.41 7.80
C GLY A 115 7.09 4.33 8.84
N GLN A 116 6.98 4.67 10.14
CA GLN A 116 7.11 3.69 11.24
C GLN A 116 6.02 2.59 11.18
N ARG A 117 4.78 2.94 10.84
CA ARG A 117 3.68 1.97 10.67
C ARG A 117 3.95 1.02 9.52
N PHE A 118 4.40 1.55 8.37
CA PHE A 118 4.80 0.72 7.23
C PHE A 118 5.94 -0.23 7.59
N ALA A 119 7.00 0.28 8.21
CA ALA A 119 8.15 -0.52 8.62
C ALA A 119 7.74 -1.63 9.59
N LYS A 120 6.95 -1.31 10.61
CA LYS A 120 6.45 -2.31 11.56
C LYS A 120 5.69 -3.43 10.87
N LYS A 121 4.72 -3.09 9.99
CA LYS A 121 3.94 -4.10 9.26
C LYS A 121 4.78 -4.94 8.31
N ALA A 122 5.78 -4.34 7.64
CA ALA A 122 6.71 -5.07 6.79
C ALA A 122 7.54 -6.08 7.60
N ILE A 123 8.04 -5.69 8.77
CA ILE A 123 8.77 -6.57 9.70
C ILE A 123 7.88 -7.71 10.19
N ASP A 124 6.63 -7.40 10.60
CA ASP A 124 5.65 -8.39 11.04
C ASP A 124 5.35 -9.44 9.94
N LEU A 125 5.29 -9.01 8.65
CA LEU A 125 5.11 -9.92 7.51
C LEU A 125 6.33 -10.82 7.29
N ILE A 126 7.54 -10.31 7.45
CA ILE A 126 8.78 -11.08 7.34
C ILE A 126 8.83 -12.14 8.44
N GLY A 127 8.52 -11.77 9.68
CA GLY A 127 8.54 -12.69 10.81
C GLY A 127 7.53 -13.84 10.73
N LYS A 128 6.44 -13.68 9.97
CA LYS A 128 5.45 -14.75 9.72
C LYS A 128 5.90 -15.80 8.69
N ARG A 129 6.97 -15.53 7.95
CA ARG A 129 7.50 -16.43 6.89
C ARG A 129 8.54 -17.43 7.41
N ASN A 130 9.04 -17.18 8.60
CA ASN A 130 10.02 -18.02 9.32
C ASN A 130 9.30 -18.89 10.35
#